data_37f3366c4628bd1d30d55c66868819c7
#
_entry.id   37f3366c4628bd1d30d55c66868819c7
#
_cell.length_a   1.000
_cell.length_b   1.000
_cell.length_c   1.000
_cell.angle_alpha   90.00
_cell.angle_beta   90.00
_cell.angle_gamma   90.00
#
_symmetry.space_group_name_H-M   'P 1'
#
loop_
_entity.id
_entity.type
_entity.pdbx_description
1 polymer ?
#
loop_
_entity_poly.entity_id
_entity_poly.type
_entity_poly.pdbx_seq_one_letter_code
_entity_poly.pdbx_strand_id
1 'polypeptide(L)'
;MSTGQILLVIIGIAALMILFKFLFRPSAHQSQMGSSDAGPAISSAAKRMGSVAKQATLFAEASMLLVNRAALESDGPRINAALFMAGAVGYLADRNGLGDTERFAVMCAVLEHAGLMTEGEAYTFASDMPAISESSAEGQLRNKGRETVHSWLSGEDDAAPARLAKYVEEWATA
;
A
#
# COMPACT_ATOMS: atom_id res chain seq x y z
N MET A 1 13.94 -2.92 25.23
CA MET A 1 14.57 -2.57 23.94
C MET A 1 15.99 -2.13 24.22
N SER A 2 17.00 -2.68 23.53
CA SER A 2 18.41 -2.28 23.75
C SER A 2 18.66 -0.95 23.04
N THR A 3 19.59 -0.16 23.60
CA THR A 3 19.99 1.17 23.07
C THR A 3 20.37 1.13 21.58
N GLY A 4 20.88 -0.01 21.10
CA GLY A 4 21.22 -0.24 19.69
C GLY A 4 20.03 -0.34 18.76
N GLN A 5 18.91 -0.87 19.22
CA GLN A 5 17.68 -0.97 18.43
C GLN A 5 17.02 0.40 18.23
N ILE A 6 17.08 1.26 19.26
CA ILE A 6 16.57 2.63 19.16
C ILE A 6 17.38 3.44 18.16
N LEU A 7 18.72 3.27 18.16
CA LEU A 7 19.60 3.96 17.23
C LEU A 7 19.36 3.57 15.77
N LEU A 8 19.11 2.27 15.49
CA LEU A 8 18.79 1.78 14.15
C LEU A 8 17.46 2.32 13.63
N VAL A 9 16.44 2.41 14.48
CA VAL A 9 15.14 2.99 14.12
C VAL A 9 15.27 4.48 13.79
N ILE A 10 16.06 5.22 14.57
CA ILE A 10 16.30 6.66 14.32
C ILE A 10 17.06 6.88 13.01
N ILE A 11 18.05 6.03 12.70
CA ILE A 11 18.82 6.11 11.45
C ILE A 11 17.91 5.74 10.25
N GLY A 12 17.04 4.74 10.40
CA GLY A 12 16.08 4.35 9.36
C GLY A 12 15.08 5.47 9.05
N ILE A 13 14.52 6.11 10.08
CA ILE A 13 13.59 7.24 9.91
C ILE A 13 14.31 8.45 9.31
N ALA A 14 15.55 8.72 9.69
CA ALA A 14 16.34 9.82 9.13
C ALA A 14 16.68 9.57 7.65
N ALA A 15 17.03 8.34 7.27
CA ALA A 15 17.28 7.96 5.89
C ALA A 15 16.00 8.07 5.04
N LEU A 16 14.86 7.64 5.57
CA LEU A 16 13.55 7.77 4.90
C LEU A 16 13.16 9.24 4.72
N MET A 17 13.37 10.08 5.72
CA MET A 17 13.12 11.53 5.63
C MET A 17 14.04 12.23 4.63
N ILE A 18 15.30 11.79 4.51
CA ILE A 18 16.24 12.32 3.53
C ILE A 18 15.83 11.87 2.12
N LEU A 19 15.44 10.61 1.94
CA LEU A 19 14.92 10.11 0.65
C LEU A 19 13.64 10.84 0.25
N PHE A 20 12.73 11.05 1.19
CA PHE A 20 11.49 11.81 0.98
C PHE A 20 11.77 13.28 0.63
N LYS A 21 12.73 13.93 1.31
CA LYS A 21 13.18 15.29 0.96
C LYS A 21 13.85 15.36 -0.42
N PHE A 22 14.56 14.31 -0.85
CA PHE A 22 15.17 14.26 -2.18
C PHE A 22 14.13 14.03 -3.29
N LEU A 23 13.13 13.19 -3.05
CA LEU A 23 12.03 12.91 -3.98
C LEU A 23 11.01 14.07 -4.07
N PHE A 24 10.83 14.82 -2.99
CA PHE A 24 9.82 15.90 -2.90
C PHE A 24 10.43 17.31 -2.80
N ARG A 25 11.72 17.48 -3.09
CA ARG A 25 12.30 18.81 -3.16
C ARG A 25 11.75 19.52 -4.39
N PRO A 26 10.98 20.63 -4.27
CA PRO A 26 10.67 21.46 -5.41
C PRO A 26 12.02 22.02 -5.88
N SER A 27 12.41 21.67 -7.10
CA SER A 27 13.65 22.17 -7.72
C SER A 27 13.47 23.66 -8.04
N ALA A 28 13.79 24.51 -7.08
CA ALA A 28 14.10 25.91 -7.33
C ALA A 28 15.60 25.99 -7.61
N HIS A 29 15.95 26.13 -8.84
CA HIS A 29 17.22 26.35 -9.53
C HIS A 29 17.68 25.16 -10.39
N GLN A 30 17.17 25.13 -11.60
CA GLN A 30 17.93 24.72 -12.78
C GLN A 30 17.56 25.63 -13.95
N SER A 31 18.33 26.69 -14.05
CA SER A 31 18.46 27.46 -15.30
C SER A 31 19.32 26.63 -16.23
N GLN A 32 18.76 26.40 -17.44
CA GLN A 32 19.44 26.12 -18.69
C GLN A 32 20.48 25.00 -18.75
N MET A 33 20.07 23.83 -19.27
CA MET A 33 20.73 23.20 -20.41
C MET A 33 19.89 21.97 -20.84
N GLY A 34 19.51 21.96 -22.14
CA GLY A 34 19.05 20.77 -22.84
C GLY A 34 17.59 20.38 -22.62
N SER A 35 16.73 20.82 -23.54
CA SER A 35 15.37 20.31 -23.67
C SER A 35 15.35 18.82 -23.94
N SER A 36 15.03 18.03 -22.91
CA SER A 36 14.47 16.70 -23.10
C SER A 36 13.01 16.73 -22.59
N ASP A 37 12.07 16.34 -23.45
CA ASP A 37 10.61 16.30 -23.22
C ASP A 37 10.14 15.40 -22.04
N ALA A 38 11.04 14.90 -21.21
CA ALA A 38 10.73 14.00 -20.10
C ALA A 38 10.17 14.69 -18.83
N GLY A 39 10.37 15.99 -18.67
CA GLY A 39 10.03 16.72 -17.44
C GLY A 39 8.54 16.73 -17.06
N PRO A 40 7.60 17.04 -17.98
CA PRO A 40 6.17 17.07 -17.65
C PRO A 40 5.57 15.66 -17.41
N ALA A 41 6.10 14.63 -18.06
CA ALA A 41 5.64 13.26 -17.91
C ALA A 41 6.01 12.68 -16.52
N ILE A 42 7.24 12.91 -16.06
CA ILE A 42 7.70 12.48 -14.72
C ILE A 42 6.88 13.17 -13.61
N SER A 43 6.58 14.47 -13.76
CA SER A 43 5.75 15.21 -12.80
C SER A 43 4.32 14.66 -12.72
N SER A 44 3.74 14.24 -13.86
CA SER A 44 2.39 13.69 -13.90
C SER A 44 2.31 12.28 -13.27
N ALA A 45 3.30 11.43 -13.53
CA ALA A 45 3.40 10.09 -12.93
C ALA A 45 3.57 10.18 -11.39
N ALA A 46 4.46 11.05 -10.91
CA ALA A 46 4.64 11.26 -9.47
C ALA A 46 3.37 11.78 -8.78
N LYS A 47 2.61 12.67 -9.42
CA LYS A 47 1.32 13.14 -8.89
C LYS A 47 0.28 12.01 -8.81
N ARG A 48 0.16 11.19 -9.87
CA ARG A 48 -0.75 10.04 -9.86
C ARG A 48 -0.40 9.05 -8.76
N MET A 49 0.88 8.66 -8.66
CA MET A 49 1.37 7.77 -7.61
C MET A 49 1.09 8.32 -6.20
N GLY A 50 1.37 9.60 -5.95
CA GLY A 50 1.07 10.26 -4.68
C GLY A 50 -0.42 10.28 -4.34
N SER A 51 -1.29 10.50 -5.34
CA SER A 51 -2.74 10.44 -5.16
C SER A 51 -3.22 9.03 -4.79
N VAL A 52 -2.71 8.00 -5.49
CA VAL A 52 -3.04 6.60 -5.23
C VAL A 52 -2.54 6.18 -3.85
N ALA A 53 -1.29 6.50 -3.51
CA ALA A 53 -0.72 6.20 -2.20
C ALA A 53 -1.57 6.81 -1.07
N LYS A 54 -1.96 8.08 -1.20
CA LYS A 54 -2.83 8.74 -0.21
C LYS A 54 -4.18 8.05 -0.06
N GLN A 55 -4.86 7.72 -1.16
CA GLN A 55 -6.16 7.06 -1.12
C GLN A 55 -6.05 5.65 -0.52
N ALA A 56 -5.02 4.90 -0.92
CA ALA A 56 -4.76 3.56 -0.40
C ALA A 56 -4.43 3.56 1.10
N THR A 57 -3.64 4.55 1.56
CA THR A 57 -3.34 4.73 2.99
C THR A 57 -4.60 5.06 3.79
N LEU A 58 -5.43 5.98 3.32
CA LEU A 58 -6.69 6.31 3.99
C LEU A 58 -7.63 5.11 4.06
N PHE A 59 -7.74 4.33 2.99
CA PHE A 59 -8.51 3.09 2.99
C PHE A 59 -7.95 2.07 3.99
N ALA A 60 -6.61 1.88 4.01
CA ALA A 60 -5.94 0.98 4.94
C ALA A 60 -6.17 1.40 6.40
N GLU A 61 -5.99 2.68 6.73
CA GLU A 61 -6.25 3.21 8.07
C GLU A 61 -7.70 2.97 8.50
N ALA A 62 -8.68 3.31 7.65
CA ALA A 62 -10.09 3.08 7.93
C ALA A 62 -10.41 1.59 8.10
N SER A 63 -9.82 0.72 7.27
CA SER A 63 -10.02 -0.73 7.35
C SER A 63 -9.41 -1.33 8.62
N MET A 64 -8.20 -0.87 9.00
CA MET A 64 -7.46 -1.39 10.16
C MET A 64 -7.96 -0.85 11.51
N LEU A 65 -8.75 0.23 11.50
CA LEU A 65 -9.23 0.88 12.73
C LEU A 65 -10.07 -0.07 13.60
N LEU A 66 -10.85 -0.94 12.98
CA LEU A 66 -11.76 -1.87 13.67
C LEU A 66 -11.21 -3.31 13.75
N VAL A 67 -10.05 -3.57 13.15
CA VAL A 67 -9.44 -4.91 13.16
C VAL A 67 -8.85 -5.21 14.53
N ASN A 68 -9.20 -6.38 15.07
CA ASN A 68 -8.54 -6.91 16.26
C ASN A 68 -7.08 -7.26 15.93
N ARG A 69 -6.14 -6.46 16.42
CA ARG A 69 -4.71 -6.63 16.15
C ARG A 69 -4.16 -7.98 16.64
N ALA A 70 -4.68 -8.53 17.72
CA ALA A 70 -4.28 -9.85 18.23
C ALA A 70 -4.59 -10.97 17.22
N ALA A 71 -5.66 -10.84 16.42
CA ALA A 71 -5.97 -11.82 15.38
C ALA A 71 -4.93 -11.82 14.24
N LEU A 72 -4.18 -10.72 14.05
CA LEU A 72 -3.14 -10.60 13.04
C LEU A 72 -1.75 -11.07 13.50
N GLU A 73 -1.62 -11.55 14.75
CA GLU A 73 -0.37 -12.15 15.24
C GLU A 73 -0.09 -13.50 14.58
N SER A 74 -1.14 -14.19 14.11
CA SER A 74 -0.99 -15.41 13.32
C SER A 74 -0.84 -15.11 11.83
N ASP A 75 -0.01 -15.89 11.13
CA ASP A 75 0.34 -15.68 9.73
C ASP A 75 -0.89 -15.75 8.79
N GLY A 76 -1.80 -16.70 9.03
CA GLY A 76 -2.96 -16.89 8.14
C GLY A 76 -3.82 -15.62 8.00
N PRO A 77 -4.45 -15.10 9.07
CA PRO A 77 -5.22 -13.87 9.02
C PRO A 77 -4.41 -12.66 8.56
N ARG A 78 -3.12 -12.57 8.92
CA ARG A 78 -2.23 -11.48 8.52
C ARG A 78 -1.98 -11.46 7.01
N ILE A 79 -1.67 -12.62 6.42
CA ILE A 79 -1.47 -12.77 4.97
C ILE A 79 -2.77 -12.52 4.22
N ASN A 80 -3.90 -13.02 4.72
CA ASN A 80 -5.20 -12.79 4.12
C ASN A 80 -5.59 -11.30 4.11
N ALA A 81 -5.29 -10.56 5.20
CA ALA A 81 -5.47 -9.13 5.26
C ALA A 81 -4.56 -8.38 4.26
N ALA A 82 -3.31 -8.85 4.10
CA ALA A 82 -2.40 -8.30 3.10
C ALA A 82 -2.88 -8.55 1.66
N LEU A 83 -3.42 -9.74 1.36
CA LEU A 83 -4.03 -10.04 0.05
C LEU A 83 -5.24 -9.13 -0.24
N PHE A 84 -6.09 -8.92 0.75
CA PHE A 84 -7.21 -7.99 0.66
C PHE A 84 -6.72 -6.56 0.36
N MET A 85 -5.72 -6.07 1.09
CA MET A 85 -5.13 -4.73 0.86
C MET A 85 -4.46 -4.64 -0.52
N ALA A 86 -3.78 -5.70 -0.97
CA ALA A 86 -3.18 -5.75 -2.31
C ALA A 86 -4.24 -5.62 -3.41
N GLY A 87 -5.42 -6.19 -3.20
CA GLY A 87 -6.55 -6.02 -4.10
C GLY A 87 -7.05 -4.58 -4.17
N ALA A 88 -7.19 -3.91 -3.03
CA ALA A 88 -7.58 -2.51 -2.95
C ALA A 88 -6.56 -1.58 -3.64
N VAL A 89 -5.26 -1.78 -3.37
CA VAL A 89 -4.18 -1.03 -4.03
C VAL A 89 -4.18 -1.28 -5.54
N GLY A 90 -4.36 -2.53 -5.97
CA GLY A 90 -4.46 -2.91 -7.39
C GLY A 90 -5.58 -2.14 -8.09
N TYR A 91 -6.78 -2.10 -7.51
CA TYR A 91 -7.90 -1.34 -8.06
C TYR A 91 -7.59 0.15 -8.20
N LEU A 92 -7.03 0.76 -7.15
CA LEU A 92 -6.67 2.19 -7.17
C LEU A 92 -5.59 2.49 -8.22
N ALA A 93 -4.60 1.62 -8.36
CA ALA A 93 -3.54 1.71 -9.35
C ALA A 93 -4.10 1.63 -10.78
N ASP A 94 -4.94 0.62 -11.06
CA ASP A 94 -5.58 0.44 -12.36
C ASP A 94 -6.44 1.64 -12.75
N ARG A 95 -7.28 2.12 -11.83
CA ARG A 95 -8.14 3.28 -12.03
C ARG A 95 -7.37 4.56 -12.36
N ASN A 96 -6.14 4.70 -11.83
CA ASN A 96 -5.30 5.87 -12.04
C ASN A 96 -4.21 5.67 -13.09
N GLY A 97 -4.17 4.53 -13.76
CA GLY A 97 -3.21 4.22 -14.83
C GLY A 97 -1.75 4.18 -14.33
N LEU A 98 -1.53 3.61 -13.13
CA LEU A 98 -0.17 3.35 -12.65
C LEU A 98 0.42 2.14 -13.38
N GLY A 99 1.72 2.23 -13.71
CA GLY A 99 2.51 1.11 -14.19
C GLY A 99 2.84 0.11 -13.07
N ASP A 100 3.42 -1.04 -13.45
CA ASP A 100 3.71 -2.12 -12.50
C ASP A 100 4.71 -1.70 -11.41
N THR A 101 5.74 -0.94 -11.75
CA THR A 101 6.73 -0.44 -10.78
C THR A 101 6.10 0.51 -9.75
N GLU A 102 5.23 1.40 -10.20
CA GLU A 102 4.55 2.36 -9.34
C GLU A 102 3.53 1.65 -8.44
N ARG A 103 2.79 0.69 -8.99
CA ARG A 103 1.86 -0.19 -8.25
C ARG A 103 2.61 -0.96 -7.16
N PHE A 104 3.73 -1.57 -7.51
CA PHE A 104 4.59 -2.30 -6.58
C PHE A 104 5.03 -1.40 -5.41
N ALA A 105 5.55 -0.21 -5.70
CA ALA A 105 6.01 0.71 -4.67
C ALA A 105 4.88 1.16 -3.73
N VAL A 106 3.68 1.46 -4.26
CA VAL A 106 2.52 1.82 -3.46
C VAL A 106 2.07 0.63 -2.60
N MET A 107 2.09 -0.58 -3.14
CA MET A 107 1.70 -1.79 -2.40
C MET A 107 2.61 -2.03 -1.20
N CYS A 108 3.92 -2.00 -1.38
CA CYS A 108 4.88 -2.12 -0.27
C CYS A 108 4.60 -1.07 0.81
N ALA A 109 4.52 0.20 0.43
CA ALA A 109 4.30 1.29 1.37
C ALA A 109 2.98 1.16 2.17
N VAL A 110 1.90 0.71 1.53
CA VAL A 110 0.60 0.52 2.20
C VAL A 110 0.62 -0.67 3.16
N LEU A 111 1.24 -1.79 2.79
CA LEU A 111 1.34 -2.97 3.66
C LEU A 111 2.18 -2.70 4.90
N GLU A 112 3.28 -1.97 4.75
CA GLU A 112 4.11 -1.52 5.87
C GLU A 112 3.35 -0.53 6.77
N HIS A 113 2.71 0.49 6.16
CA HIS A 113 1.94 1.49 6.89
C HIS A 113 0.78 0.86 7.68
N ALA A 114 0.09 -0.12 7.11
CA ALA A 114 -0.96 -0.88 7.79
C ALA A 114 -0.43 -1.76 8.95
N GLY A 115 0.88 -1.95 9.04
CA GLY A 115 1.53 -2.83 10.02
C GLY A 115 1.24 -4.31 9.77
N LEU A 116 0.95 -4.67 8.52
CA LEU A 116 0.71 -6.05 8.12
C LEU A 116 2.01 -6.79 7.80
N MET A 117 3.02 -6.07 7.33
CA MET A 117 4.30 -6.61 6.91
C MET A 117 5.44 -5.65 7.25
N THR A 118 6.63 -6.20 7.45
CA THR A 118 7.89 -5.44 7.46
C THR A 118 8.29 -5.10 6.01
N GLU A 119 9.24 -4.18 5.81
CA GLU A 119 9.74 -3.78 4.49
C GLU A 119 10.15 -4.99 3.63
N GLY A 120 10.95 -5.92 4.20
CA GLY A 120 11.41 -7.11 3.47
C GLY A 120 10.28 -8.08 3.12
N GLU A 121 9.32 -8.28 4.03
CA GLU A 121 8.13 -9.12 3.78
C GLU A 121 7.24 -8.48 2.71
N ALA A 122 6.99 -7.17 2.78
CA ALA A 122 6.17 -6.44 1.82
C ALA A 122 6.79 -6.50 0.41
N TYR A 123 8.11 -6.37 0.31
CA TYR A 123 8.83 -6.50 -0.96
C TYR A 123 8.64 -7.90 -1.58
N THR A 124 8.90 -8.96 -0.81
CA THR A 124 8.74 -10.35 -1.26
C THR A 124 7.30 -10.63 -1.66
N PHE A 125 6.35 -10.28 -0.81
CA PHE A 125 4.93 -10.45 -1.05
C PHE A 125 4.47 -9.73 -2.33
N ALA A 126 4.84 -8.47 -2.52
CA ALA A 126 4.46 -7.70 -3.71
C ALA A 126 5.09 -8.28 -5.00
N SER A 127 6.30 -8.85 -4.91
CA SER A 127 6.95 -9.52 -6.04
C SER A 127 6.23 -10.78 -6.49
N ASP A 128 5.58 -11.50 -5.58
CA ASP A 128 4.87 -12.74 -5.85
C ASP A 128 3.42 -12.49 -6.37
N MET A 129 2.90 -11.26 -6.19
CA MET A 129 1.52 -10.92 -6.57
C MET A 129 1.15 -11.24 -8.03
N PRO A 130 2.01 -11.01 -9.03
CA PRO A 130 1.69 -11.32 -10.42
C PRO A 130 1.47 -12.82 -10.70
N ALA A 131 2.03 -13.71 -9.88
CA ALA A 131 1.91 -15.15 -10.03
C ALA A 131 0.58 -15.71 -9.46
N ILE A 132 -0.16 -14.93 -8.67
CA ILE A 132 -1.42 -15.37 -8.05
C ILE A 132 -2.54 -15.38 -9.08
N SER A 133 -3.10 -16.57 -9.32
CA SER A 133 -4.27 -16.73 -10.19
C SER A 133 -5.51 -16.08 -9.59
N GLU A 134 -6.32 -15.42 -10.41
CA GLU A 134 -7.60 -14.82 -9.97
C GLU A 134 -8.60 -15.87 -9.46
N SER A 135 -8.52 -17.10 -9.94
CA SER A 135 -9.40 -18.22 -9.54
C SER A 135 -8.95 -18.92 -8.26
N SER A 136 -7.73 -18.64 -7.76
CA SER A 136 -7.24 -19.19 -6.49
C SER A 136 -7.95 -18.56 -5.29
N ALA A 137 -7.80 -19.17 -4.10
CA ALA A 137 -8.32 -18.62 -2.86
C ALA A 137 -7.71 -17.22 -2.57
N GLU A 138 -6.43 -17.06 -2.83
CA GLU A 138 -5.69 -15.79 -2.70
C GLU A 138 -6.22 -14.75 -3.70
N GLY A 139 -6.49 -15.15 -4.94
CA GLY A 139 -7.10 -14.30 -5.96
C GLY A 139 -8.49 -13.81 -5.56
N GLN A 140 -9.29 -14.68 -4.95
CA GLN A 140 -10.62 -14.30 -4.42
C GLN A 140 -10.53 -13.30 -3.28
N LEU A 141 -9.53 -13.42 -2.39
CA LEU A 141 -9.28 -12.42 -1.33
C LEU A 141 -8.90 -11.05 -1.90
N ARG A 142 -8.04 -11.04 -2.94
CA ARG A 142 -7.72 -9.82 -3.69
C ARG A 142 -8.96 -9.19 -4.31
N ASN A 143 -9.83 -9.99 -4.92
CA ASN A 143 -11.08 -9.49 -5.50
C ASN A 143 -12.01 -8.88 -4.46
N LYS A 144 -12.13 -9.47 -3.26
CA LYS A 144 -12.86 -8.85 -2.14
C LYS A 144 -12.32 -7.46 -1.79
N GLY A 145 -11.00 -7.29 -1.77
CA GLY A 145 -10.36 -5.99 -1.55
C GLY A 145 -10.71 -4.97 -2.64
N ARG A 146 -10.64 -5.39 -3.92
CA ARG A 146 -11.03 -4.56 -5.08
C ARG A 146 -12.48 -4.08 -4.98
N GLU A 147 -13.40 -4.99 -4.73
CA GLU A 147 -14.83 -4.69 -4.60
C GLU A 147 -15.12 -3.76 -3.43
N THR A 148 -14.43 -3.99 -2.30
CA THR A 148 -14.61 -3.19 -1.09
C THR A 148 -14.17 -1.74 -1.30
N VAL A 149 -12.98 -1.51 -1.88
CA VAL A 149 -12.51 -0.16 -2.16
C VAL A 149 -13.32 0.51 -3.26
N HIS A 150 -13.83 -0.25 -4.23
CA HIS A 150 -14.75 0.25 -5.25
C HIS A 150 -16.03 0.79 -4.61
N SER A 151 -16.72 -0.01 -3.79
CA SER A 151 -17.95 0.39 -3.11
C SER A 151 -17.75 1.61 -2.20
N TRP A 152 -16.59 1.70 -1.53
CA TRP A 152 -16.25 2.85 -0.71
C TRP A 152 -16.08 4.13 -1.54
N LEU A 153 -15.36 4.05 -2.66
CA LEU A 153 -15.07 5.22 -3.50
C LEU A 153 -16.29 5.67 -4.34
N SER A 154 -17.22 4.76 -4.64
CA SER A 154 -18.45 5.08 -5.34
C SER A 154 -19.51 5.70 -4.42
N GLY A 155 -19.29 5.67 -3.10
CA GLY A 155 -20.26 6.10 -2.10
C GLY A 155 -21.45 5.14 -1.96
N GLU A 156 -21.33 3.92 -2.48
CA GLU A 156 -22.38 2.89 -2.32
C GLU A 156 -22.40 2.33 -0.89
N ASP A 157 -21.26 2.29 -0.23
CA ASP A 157 -21.11 1.77 1.13
C ASP A 157 -19.97 2.50 1.87
N ASP A 158 -20.33 3.49 2.66
CA ASP A 158 -19.38 4.25 3.49
C ASP A 158 -18.73 3.37 4.58
N ALA A 159 -19.39 2.28 4.97
CA ALA A 159 -18.88 1.32 5.94
C ALA A 159 -18.03 0.21 5.30
N ALA A 160 -17.82 0.21 3.99
CA ALA A 160 -17.07 -0.82 3.29
C ALA A 160 -15.70 -1.13 3.92
N PRO A 161 -14.88 -0.16 4.38
CA PRO A 161 -13.61 -0.46 5.04
C PRO A 161 -13.75 -1.38 6.26
N ALA A 162 -14.86 -1.30 7.00
CA ALA A 162 -15.11 -2.14 8.17
C ALA A 162 -15.27 -3.65 7.84
N ARG A 163 -15.48 -3.99 6.56
CA ARG A 163 -15.58 -5.40 6.13
C ARG A 163 -14.32 -6.20 6.41
N LEU A 164 -13.14 -5.56 6.40
CA LEU A 164 -11.90 -6.24 6.74
C LEU A 164 -11.92 -6.80 8.17
N ALA A 165 -12.42 -6.05 9.14
CA ALA A 165 -12.51 -6.50 10.52
C ALA A 165 -13.31 -7.80 10.63
N LYS A 166 -14.49 -7.85 9.96
CA LYS A 166 -15.31 -9.05 9.91
C LYS A 166 -14.57 -10.24 9.27
N TYR A 167 -13.89 -10.01 8.15
CA TYR A 167 -13.12 -11.07 7.50
C TYR A 167 -11.98 -11.58 8.38
N VAL A 168 -11.26 -10.70 9.08
CA VAL A 168 -10.17 -11.11 9.98
C VAL A 168 -10.72 -11.96 11.14
N GLU A 169 -11.88 -11.64 11.70
CA GLU A 169 -12.53 -12.47 12.72
C GLU A 169 -12.88 -13.86 12.18
N GLU A 170 -13.46 -13.93 10.96
CA GLU A 170 -13.76 -15.20 10.28
C GLU A 170 -12.49 -16.04 10.06
N TRP A 171 -11.39 -15.43 9.60
CA TRP A 171 -10.13 -16.14 9.34
C TRP A 171 -9.41 -16.57 10.62
N ALA A 172 -9.59 -15.86 11.72
CA ALA A 172 -8.99 -16.23 13.00
C ALA A 172 -9.68 -17.43 13.66
N THR A 173 -10.90 -17.76 13.21
CA THR A 173 -11.71 -18.87 13.77
C THR A 173 -11.75 -20.11 12.86
N ALA A 174 -11.19 -20.03 11.66
CA ALA A 174 -11.16 -21.11 10.67
C ALA A 174 -9.91 -21.98 10.83
#